data_06193cffdb325c6e53c187d25450c229
#
_entry.id   06193cffdb325c6e53c187d25450c229
#
_cell.length_a   1.000
_cell.length_b   1.000
_cell.length_c   1.000
_cell.angle_alpha   90.00
_cell.angle_beta   90.00
_cell.angle_gamma   90.00
#
_symmetry.space_group_name_H-M   'P 1'
#
loop_
_entity.id
_entity.type
_entity.pdbx_description
1 polymer ?
#
loop_
_entity_poly.entity_id
_entity_poly.type
_entity_poly.pdbx_seq_one_letter_code
_entity_poly.pdbx_strand_id
1 'polypeptide(L)'
;HQGNDAVSHLMRVASGLDSLVLGEPQILGQVKKAFADSSRGHLNVSELERMFQKSFSVAKRVRTETDIGASAVSVAFAACTLARQIFESLSSVTVLLVGAGETIELVARHLREHHVRKMVIANRTRERAQALAEEVGAEVIALSDIDERLKEADIIISSTASPLPIIGKGMVERALKARRNQPMLLVDIAVPRDVEPEVGKLANAYLYSVDDLQNIIQHNLAQRKAAAVQAESIVERSEERRVG
;
A
#
# COMPACT_ATOMS: atom_id res chain seq x y z
N HIS A 1 -10.83 -16.80 -19.19
CA HIS A 1 -12.21 -16.35 -19.09
C HIS A 1 -12.75 -16.01 -20.48
N GLN A 2 -14.01 -16.33 -20.79
CA GLN A 2 -14.67 -16.01 -22.05
C GLN A 2 -16.10 -15.53 -21.79
N GLY A 3 -16.63 -14.68 -22.70
CA GLY A 3 -18.00 -14.19 -22.59
C GLY A 3 -18.29 -13.47 -21.27
N ASN A 4 -19.38 -13.83 -20.60
CA ASN A 4 -19.81 -13.23 -19.33
C ASN A 4 -18.81 -13.43 -18.21
N ASP A 5 -18.12 -14.59 -18.16
CA ASP A 5 -17.10 -14.85 -17.15
C ASP A 5 -15.92 -13.86 -17.25
N ALA A 6 -15.55 -13.43 -18.44
CA ALA A 6 -14.50 -12.43 -18.62
C ALA A 6 -14.92 -11.06 -18.09
N VAL A 7 -16.19 -10.70 -18.27
CA VAL A 7 -16.74 -9.43 -17.76
C VAL A 7 -16.83 -9.42 -16.25
N SER A 8 -17.36 -10.51 -15.68
CA SER A 8 -17.40 -10.70 -14.22
C SER A 8 -16.01 -10.61 -13.63
N HIS A 9 -15.06 -11.34 -14.19
CA HIS A 9 -13.67 -11.30 -13.76
C HIS A 9 -13.07 -9.90 -13.84
N LEU A 10 -13.30 -9.15 -14.93
CA LEU A 10 -12.85 -7.77 -15.07
C LEU A 10 -13.45 -6.87 -13.97
N MET A 11 -14.74 -7.01 -13.67
CA MET A 11 -15.40 -6.26 -12.61
C MET A 11 -14.81 -6.61 -11.23
N ARG A 12 -14.56 -7.88 -10.95
CA ARG A 12 -13.93 -8.36 -9.72
C ARG A 12 -12.52 -7.81 -9.56
N VAL A 13 -11.70 -7.92 -10.61
CA VAL A 13 -10.33 -7.35 -10.64
C VAL A 13 -10.36 -5.84 -10.41
N ALA A 14 -11.18 -5.10 -11.18
CA ALA A 14 -11.28 -3.65 -11.04
C ALA A 14 -11.78 -3.19 -9.66
N SER A 15 -12.58 -4.04 -8.99
CA SER A 15 -13.07 -3.82 -7.63
C SER A 15 -12.06 -4.22 -6.55
N GLY A 16 -10.92 -4.85 -6.92
CA GLY A 16 -9.94 -5.37 -5.99
C GLY A 16 -10.39 -6.62 -5.24
N LEU A 17 -11.36 -7.37 -5.77
CA LEU A 17 -11.87 -8.61 -5.16
C LEU A 17 -10.99 -9.81 -5.45
N ASP A 18 -10.14 -9.72 -6.47
CA ASP A 18 -9.25 -10.79 -6.93
C ASP A 18 -7.79 -10.46 -6.64
N SER A 19 -7.54 -9.58 -5.68
CA SER A 19 -6.21 -9.21 -5.23
C SER A 19 -5.88 -9.86 -3.90
N LEU A 20 -4.59 -9.97 -3.64
CA LEU A 20 -4.05 -10.47 -2.38
C LEU A 20 -4.57 -9.66 -1.18
N VAL A 21 -4.73 -8.38 -1.40
CA VAL A 21 -5.31 -7.42 -0.47
C VAL A 21 -6.64 -6.94 -1.05
N LEU A 22 -7.73 -7.39 -0.45
CA LEU A 22 -9.07 -7.03 -0.91
C LEU A 22 -9.29 -5.51 -0.89
N GLY A 23 -9.72 -4.98 -2.04
CA GLY A 23 -10.12 -3.59 -2.17
C GLY A 23 -8.98 -2.58 -2.37
N GLU A 24 -7.78 -3.00 -2.79
CA GLU A 24 -6.67 -2.07 -3.10
C GLU A 24 -7.09 -0.98 -4.09
N PRO A 25 -6.99 0.31 -3.73
CA PRO A 25 -7.41 1.41 -4.59
C PRO A 25 -6.59 1.53 -5.87
N GLN A 26 -5.32 1.15 -5.81
CA GLN A 26 -4.38 1.23 -6.92
C GLN A 26 -4.77 0.31 -8.09
N ILE A 27 -5.44 -0.82 -7.84
CA ILE A 27 -5.84 -1.74 -8.91
C ILE A 27 -6.79 -1.06 -9.91
N LEU A 28 -7.80 -0.33 -9.42
CA LEU A 28 -8.68 0.42 -10.31
C LEU A 28 -7.90 1.47 -11.13
N GLY A 29 -6.92 2.12 -10.53
CA GLY A 29 -6.01 3.05 -11.21
C GLY A 29 -5.20 2.36 -12.30
N GLN A 30 -4.62 1.20 -12.01
CA GLN A 30 -3.84 0.40 -12.96
C GLN A 30 -4.70 -0.08 -14.13
N VAL A 31 -5.91 -0.58 -13.88
CA VAL A 31 -6.84 -1.02 -14.94
C VAL A 31 -7.25 0.16 -15.83
N LYS A 32 -7.54 1.35 -15.26
CA LYS A 32 -7.83 2.55 -16.03
C LYS A 32 -6.66 2.99 -16.90
N LYS A 33 -5.44 2.95 -16.35
CA LYS A 33 -4.23 3.30 -17.09
C LYS A 33 -3.99 2.33 -18.23
N ALA A 34 -4.05 1.03 -17.99
CA ALA A 34 -3.90 0.00 -19.03
C ALA A 34 -4.95 0.16 -20.15
N PHE A 35 -6.21 0.45 -19.80
CA PHE A 35 -7.25 0.75 -20.78
C PHE A 35 -6.94 2.01 -21.59
N ALA A 36 -6.54 3.11 -20.95
CA ALA A 36 -6.18 4.35 -21.63
C ALA A 36 -4.98 4.17 -22.57
N ASP A 37 -3.98 3.39 -22.15
CA ASP A 37 -2.80 3.10 -22.97
C ASP A 37 -3.16 2.22 -24.17
N SER A 38 -4.04 1.23 -24.02
CA SER A 38 -4.54 0.38 -25.12
C SER A 38 -5.40 1.16 -26.12
N SER A 39 -6.19 2.13 -25.66
CA SER A 39 -7.08 2.95 -26.51
C SER A 39 -6.30 3.90 -27.43
N ARG A 40 -5.07 4.24 -27.10
CA ARG A 40 -4.17 5.02 -27.98
C ARG A 40 -3.72 4.25 -29.22
N GLY A 41 -3.86 2.92 -29.22
CA GLY A 41 -3.45 2.01 -30.30
C GLY A 41 -4.54 1.65 -31.32
N HIS A 42 -5.59 2.46 -31.51
CA HIS A 42 -6.63 2.31 -32.56
C HIS A 42 -7.55 1.08 -32.44
N LEU A 43 -7.79 0.55 -31.29
CA LEU A 43 -8.87 -0.43 -31.08
C LEU A 43 -10.19 0.30 -30.78
N ASN A 44 -10.85 0.81 -31.84
CA ASN A 44 -12.24 1.30 -31.77
C ASN A 44 -13.21 0.13 -31.64
N VAL A 45 -13.29 -0.48 -30.46
CA VAL A 45 -14.32 -1.46 -30.12
C VAL A 45 -15.22 -0.83 -29.07
N SER A 46 -16.29 -0.18 -29.54
CA SER A 46 -17.27 0.53 -28.70
C SER A 46 -17.87 -0.37 -27.58
N GLU A 47 -17.95 -1.65 -27.83
CA GLU A 47 -18.41 -2.64 -26.87
C GLU A 47 -17.39 -2.85 -25.73
N LEU A 48 -16.11 -2.98 -26.05
CA LEU A 48 -15.04 -3.12 -25.07
C LEU A 48 -14.94 -1.86 -24.19
N GLU A 49 -15.02 -0.69 -24.78
CA GLU A 49 -15.03 0.58 -24.06
C GLU A 49 -16.21 0.64 -23.08
N ARG A 50 -17.41 0.25 -23.52
CA ARG A 50 -18.61 0.21 -22.68
C ARG A 50 -18.44 -0.76 -21.50
N MET A 51 -17.81 -1.91 -21.72
CA MET A 51 -17.50 -2.89 -20.69
C MET A 51 -16.53 -2.34 -19.63
N PHE A 52 -15.45 -1.67 -20.05
CA PHE A 52 -14.50 -1.05 -19.13
C PHE A 52 -15.16 0.08 -18.34
N GLN A 53 -15.93 0.97 -18.96
CA GLN A 53 -16.66 2.05 -18.27
C GLN A 53 -17.65 1.48 -17.25
N LYS A 54 -18.38 0.42 -17.60
CA LYS A 54 -19.25 -0.28 -16.65
C LYS A 54 -18.48 -0.88 -15.47
N SER A 55 -17.34 -1.53 -15.75
CA SER A 55 -16.48 -2.11 -14.71
C SER A 55 -15.94 -1.03 -13.76
N PHE A 56 -15.56 0.15 -14.27
CA PHE A 56 -15.14 1.28 -13.44
C PHE A 56 -16.29 1.81 -12.57
N SER A 57 -17.51 1.85 -13.11
CA SER A 57 -18.70 2.24 -12.35
C SER A 57 -19.00 1.25 -11.22
N VAL A 58 -18.95 -0.05 -11.50
CA VAL A 58 -19.15 -1.11 -10.51
C VAL A 58 -18.08 -1.04 -9.43
N ALA A 59 -16.81 -0.91 -9.80
CA ALA A 59 -15.72 -0.79 -8.85
C ALA A 59 -15.87 0.43 -7.91
N LYS A 60 -16.35 1.56 -8.42
CA LYS A 60 -16.68 2.73 -7.58
C LYS A 60 -17.81 2.42 -6.61
N ARG A 61 -18.89 1.77 -7.06
CA ARG A 61 -20.03 1.38 -6.22
C ARG A 61 -19.62 0.43 -5.11
N VAL A 62 -18.83 -0.61 -5.45
CA VAL A 62 -18.29 -1.55 -4.46
C VAL A 62 -17.55 -0.80 -3.36
N ARG A 63 -16.75 0.21 -3.70
CA ARG A 63 -16.00 1.02 -2.73
C ARG A 63 -16.87 1.93 -1.87
N THR A 64 -17.95 2.48 -2.42
CA THR A 64 -18.80 3.43 -1.71
C THR A 64 -19.94 2.75 -0.92
N GLU A 65 -20.38 1.59 -1.39
CA GLU A 65 -21.52 0.88 -0.81
C GLU A 65 -21.09 -0.26 0.13
N THR A 66 -19.76 -0.57 0.22
CA THR A 66 -19.24 -1.63 1.11
C THR A 66 -18.00 -1.18 1.86
N ASP A 67 -17.68 -1.84 2.98
CA ASP A 67 -16.49 -1.59 3.78
C ASP A 67 -15.17 -1.99 3.08
N ILE A 68 -15.23 -2.59 1.88
CA ILE A 68 -14.04 -2.93 1.08
C ILE A 68 -13.25 -1.67 0.72
N GLY A 69 -13.91 -0.56 0.43
CA GLY A 69 -13.25 0.72 0.16
C GLY A 69 -12.49 1.28 1.36
N ALA A 70 -13.04 1.10 2.55
CA ALA A 70 -12.39 1.48 3.82
C ALA A 70 -11.22 0.55 4.17
N SER A 71 -11.24 -0.68 3.67
CA SER A 71 -10.22 -1.72 3.92
C SER A 71 -8.99 -1.61 3.01
N ALA A 72 -9.02 -0.75 2.00
CA ALA A 72 -7.97 -0.61 0.99
C ALA A 72 -6.66 0.02 1.49
N VAL A 73 -6.60 0.37 2.75
CA VAL A 73 -5.41 0.87 3.47
C VAL A 73 -4.69 -0.28 4.18
N SER A 74 -4.71 -1.46 3.61
CA SER A 74 -4.31 -2.69 4.30
C SER A 74 -2.85 -2.71 4.74
N VAL A 75 -1.93 -2.24 3.90
CA VAL A 75 -0.50 -2.17 4.26
C VAL A 75 -0.28 -1.11 5.33
N ALA A 76 -0.86 0.09 5.16
CA ALA A 76 -0.78 1.16 6.14
C ALA A 76 -1.44 0.76 7.45
N PHE A 77 -2.62 0.13 7.37
CA PHE A 77 -3.33 -0.39 8.54
C PHE A 77 -2.53 -1.48 9.26
N ALA A 78 -1.94 -2.43 8.52
CA ALA A 78 -1.11 -3.49 9.10
C ALA A 78 0.15 -2.91 9.75
N ALA A 79 0.83 -1.96 9.11
CA ALA A 79 1.97 -1.26 9.69
C ALA A 79 1.60 -0.51 10.98
N CYS A 80 0.47 0.21 10.99
CA CYS A 80 -0.02 0.86 12.20
C CYS A 80 -0.43 -0.13 13.30
N THR A 81 -0.98 -1.28 12.93
CA THR A 81 -1.34 -2.34 13.89
C THR A 81 -0.09 -2.92 14.53
N LEU A 82 0.95 -3.23 13.74
CA LEU A 82 2.25 -3.67 14.24
C LEU A 82 2.90 -2.61 15.12
N ALA A 83 2.87 -1.35 14.69
CA ALA A 83 3.44 -0.25 15.46
C ALA A 83 2.80 -0.13 16.86
N ARG A 84 1.49 -0.30 16.97
CA ARG A 84 0.77 -0.29 18.25
C ARG A 84 1.10 -1.47 19.17
N GLN A 85 1.64 -2.56 18.64
CA GLN A 85 2.12 -3.68 19.45
C GLN A 85 3.51 -3.42 20.05
N ILE A 86 4.29 -2.54 19.43
CA ILE A 86 5.67 -2.23 19.78
C ILE A 86 5.77 -0.92 20.57
N PHE A 87 4.98 0.08 20.16
CA PHE A 87 5.00 1.43 20.72
C PHE A 87 3.67 1.75 21.43
N GLU A 88 3.75 2.38 22.60
CA GLU A 88 2.56 2.74 23.40
C GLU A 88 1.65 3.72 22.67
N SER A 89 2.21 4.66 21.89
CA SER A 89 1.47 5.65 21.13
C SER A 89 2.14 6.01 19.83
N LEU A 90 1.35 6.10 18.75
CA LEU A 90 1.83 6.58 17.45
C LEU A 90 2.17 8.08 17.47
N SER A 91 1.57 8.85 18.39
CA SER A 91 1.86 10.29 18.51
C SER A 91 3.26 10.61 19.09
N SER A 92 3.98 9.59 19.55
CA SER A 92 5.36 9.75 20.03
C SER A 92 6.41 9.31 19.03
N VAL A 93 6.03 8.63 17.93
CA VAL A 93 6.97 8.00 17.00
C VAL A 93 7.36 8.91 15.83
N THR A 94 8.58 8.70 15.34
CA THR A 94 9.08 9.25 14.08
C THR A 94 9.04 8.16 13.02
N VAL A 95 8.44 8.46 11.86
CA VAL A 95 8.32 7.51 10.75
C VAL A 95 9.19 7.98 9.58
N LEU A 96 10.02 7.06 9.07
CA LEU A 96 10.78 7.23 7.84
C LEU A 96 10.09 6.43 6.73
N LEU A 97 9.62 7.10 5.70
CA LEU A 97 9.05 6.53 4.49
C LEU A 97 10.11 6.52 3.40
N VAL A 98 10.38 5.38 2.80
CA VAL A 98 11.39 5.22 1.74
C VAL A 98 10.70 4.90 0.42
N GLY A 99 10.75 5.86 -0.51
CA GLY A 99 10.01 5.87 -1.75
C GLY A 99 8.94 6.98 -1.77
N ALA A 100 8.36 7.22 -2.95
CA ALA A 100 7.25 8.16 -3.16
C ALA A 100 6.30 7.62 -4.24
N GLY A 101 6.01 6.33 -4.19
CA GLY A 101 5.00 5.68 -5.02
C GLY A 101 3.62 5.68 -4.34
N GLU A 102 2.60 5.25 -5.08
CA GLU A 102 1.20 5.23 -4.63
C GLU A 102 1.00 4.57 -3.26
N THR A 103 1.73 3.48 -2.99
CA THR A 103 1.65 2.78 -1.71
C THR A 103 2.16 3.64 -0.55
N ILE A 104 3.30 4.32 -0.74
CA ILE A 104 3.86 5.24 0.26
C ILE A 104 2.95 6.45 0.47
N GLU A 105 2.32 6.97 -0.59
CA GLU A 105 1.34 8.05 -0.47
C GLU A 105 0.15 7.65 0.41
N LEU A 106 -0.41 6.45 0.20
CA LEU A 106 -1.50 5.93 1.03
C LEU A 106 -1.07 5.73 2.49
N VAL A 107 0.12 5.18 2.70
CA VAL A 107 0.69 5.02 4.05
C VAL A 107 0.87 6.37 4.73
N ALA A 108 1.44 7.35 4.03
CA ALA A 108 1.67 8.68 4.57
C ALA A 108 0.38 9.39 5.00
N ARG A 109 -0.67 9.34 4.17
CA ARG A 109 -1.99 9.90 4.49
C ARG A 109 -2.60 9.22 5.71
N HIS A 110 -2.52 7.89 5.78
CA HIS A 110 -3.05 7.13 6.92
C HIS A 110 -2.29 7.44 8.22
N LEU A 111 -0.96 7.52 8.18
CA LEU A 111 -0.14 7.90 9.33
C LEU A 111 -0.43 9.32 9.82
N ARG A 112 -0.70 10.26 8.89
CA ARG A 112 -1.14 11.61 9.23
C ARG A 112 -2.46 11.60 10.01
N GLU A 113 -3.43 10.80 9.62
CA GLU A 113 -4.70 10.64 10.33
C GLU A 113 -4.50 10.10 11.76
N HIS A 114 -3.44 9.31 11.96
CA HIS A 114 -3.06 8.79 13.28
C HIS A 114 -2.13 9.71 14.07
N HIS A 115 -1.90 10.94 13.60
CA HIS A 115 -1.16 11.98 14.30
C HIS A 115 0.24 11.55 14.77
N VAL A 116 0.99 10.86 13.91
CA VAL A 116 2.40 10.55 14.21
C VAL A 116 3.21 11.82 14.46
N ARG A 117 4.18 11.76 15.38
CA ARG A 117 4.97 12.93 15.80
C ARG A 117 5.70 13.61 14.64
N LYS A 118 6.36 12.81 13.81
CA LYS A 118 7.18 13.29 12.70
C LYS A 118 7.16 12.28 11.57
N MET A 119 7.04 12.74 10.35
CA MET A 119 7.26 11.96 9.14
C MET A 119 8.43 12.54 8.35
N VAL A 120 9.26 11.65 7.83
CA VAL A 120 10.38 11.95 6.92
C VAL A 120 10.22 11.08 5.68
N ILE A 121 10.33 11.65 4.50
CA ILE A 121 10.21 10.94 3.22
C ILE A 121 11.56 10.97 2.52
N ALA A 122 12.15 9.80 2.31
CA ALA A 122 13.35 9.61 1.53
C ALA A 122 13.01 9.12 0.12
N ASN A 123 13.43 9.84 -0.91
CA ASN A 123 13.20 9.43 -2.28
C ASN A 123 14.37 9.84 -3.19
N ARG A 124 14.57 9.08 -4.28
CA ARG A 124 15.58 9.40 -5.30
C ARG A 124 15.27 10.71 -6.02
N THR A 125 14.00 10.94 -6.34
CA THR A 125 13.52 12.16 -7.00
C THR A 125 12.86 13.06 -5.96
N ARG A 126 13.54 14.18 -5.63
CA ARG A 126 13.11 15.07 -4.55
C ARG A 126 11.77 15.73 -4.85
N GLU A 127 11.53 16.13 -6.09
CA GLU A 127 10.31 16.82 -6.52
C GLU A 127 9.07 15.95 -6.29
N ARG A 128 9.21 14.63 -6.50
CA ARG A 128 8.11 13.68 -6.29
C ARG A 128 7.77 13.52 -4.81
N ALA A 129 8.78 13.49 -3.96
CA ALA A 129 8.60 13.43 -2.51
C ALA A 129 8.07 14.75 -1.93
N GLN A 130 8.45 15.88 -2.53
CA GLN A 130 8.08 17.21 -2.07
C GLN A 130 6.57 17.44 -2.09
N ALA A 131 5.90 17.08 -3.19
CA ALA A 131 4.45 17.21 -3.30
C ALA A 131 3.70 16.43 -2.22
N LEU A 132 4.13 15.19 -1.95
CA LEU A 132 3.56 14.38 -0.88
C LEU A 132 3.88 14.97 0.50
N ALA A 133 5.12 15.43 0.71
CA ALA A 133 5.56 15.99 1.98
C ALA A 133 4.77 17.25 2.36
N GLU A 134 4.48 18.13 1.40
CA GLU A 134 3.63 19.31 1.60
C GLU A 134 2.20 18.92 1.99
N GLU A 135 1.66 17.87 1.35
CA GLU A 135 0.32 17.38 1.67
C GLU A 135 0.22 16.84 3.10
N VAL A 136 1.21 16.05 3.54
CA VAL A 136 1.14 15.34 4.83
C VAL A 136 1.91 16.01 5.97
N GLY A 137 2.62 17.11 5.69
CA GLY A 137 3.44 17.81 6.68
C GLY A 137 4.72 17.06 7.02
N ALA A 138 5.38 16.44 6.03
CA ALA A 138 6.61 15.67 6.21
C ALA A 138 7.86 16.43 5.80
N GLU A 139 9.03 16.01 6.31
CA GLU A 139 10.35 16.44 5.87
C GLU A 139 10.82 15.58 4.68
N VAL A 140 11.52 16.16 3.71
CA VAL A 140 12.09 15.42 2.57
C VAL A 140 13.61 15.33 2.69
N ILE A 141 14.14 14.12 2.54
CA ILE A 141 15.58 13.87 2.49
C ILE A 141 15.97 13.09 1.21
N ALA A 142 17.24 13.08 0.87
CA ALA A 142 17.76 12.23 -0.20
C ALA A 142 17.92 10.78 0.29
N LEU A 143 17.90 9.81 -0.63
CA LEU A 143 18.19 8.41 -0.27
C LEU A 143 19.57 8.22 0.35
N SER A 144 20.57 9.02 -0.07
CA SER A 144 21.93 9.03 0.50
C SER A 144 21.97 9.36 1.99
N ASP A 145 20.97 10.08 2.48
CA ASP A 145 20.95 10.58 3.86
C ASP A 145 20.29 9.59 4.83
N ILE A 146 19.76 8.48 4.31
CA ILE A 146 19.04 7.48 5.12
C ILE A 146 19.92 6.97 6.26
N ASP A 147 21.19 6.63 6.00
CA ASP A 147 22.09 6.07 7.03
C ASP A 147 22.22 7.02 8.25
N GLU A 148 22.36 8.31 8.02
CA GLU A 148 22.48 9.30 9.10
C GLU A 148 21.16 9.53 9.84
N ARG A 149 20.03 9.45 9.12
CA ARG A 149 18.69 9.75 9.64
C ARG A 149 17.99 8.55 10.27
N LEU A 150 18.47 7.33 9.96
CA LEU A 150 17.87 6.08 10.44
C LEU A 150 17.79 6.03 11.99
N LYS A 151 18.76 6.61 12.68
CA LYS A 151 18.77 6.73 14.15
C LYS A 151 17.60 7.53 14.75
N GLU A 152 16.93 8.37 13.96
CA GLU A 152 15.80 9.17 14.41
C GLU A 152 14.46 8.42 14.23
N ALA A 153 14.44 7.38 13.38
CA ALA A 153 13.22 6.71 13.00
C ALA A 153 12.87 5.56 13.96
N ASP A 154 11.66 5.56 14.44
CA ASP A 154 11.07 4.45 15.22
C ASP A 154 10.44 3.42 14.29
N ILE A 155 9.85 3.90 13.18
CA ILE A 155 9.21 3.08 12.16
C ILE A 155 9.82 3.44 10.81
N ILE A 156 10.19 2.43 10.04
CA ILE A 156 10.64 2.57 8.66
C ILE A 156 9.69 1.78 7.78
N ILE A 157 9.16 2.41 6.72
CA ILE A 157 8.32 1.74 5.73
C ILE A 157 8.92 1.99 4.36
N SER A 158 9.33 0.93 3.67
CA SER A 158 10.00 1.03 2.37
C SER A 158 9.19 0.40 1.25
N SER A 159 9.14 1.11 0.12
CA SER A 159 8.49 0.69 -1.11
C SER A 159 9.15 1.39 -2.30
N THR A 160 10.32 0.90 -2.71
CA THR A 160 11.00 1.42 -3.90
C THR A 160 11.04 0.40 -5.03
N ALA A 161 11.50 0.81 -6.20
CA ALA A 161 11.78 -0.07 -7.32
C ALA A 161 13.30 -0.33 -7.46
N SER A 162 14.03 -0.32 -6.35
CA SER A 162 15.46 -0.59 -6.36
C SER A 162 15.71 -2.08 -6.64
N PRO A 163 16.64 -2.43 -7.54
CA PRO A 163 17.00 -3.82 -7.79
C PRO A 163 17.84 -4.41 -6.64
N LEU A 164 18.37 -3.59 -5.76
CA LEU A 164 19.23 -3.98 -4.64
C LEU A 164 18.71 -3.37 -3.34
N PRO A 165 18.93 -4.04 -2.19
CA PRO A 165 18.58 -3.49 -0.89
C PRO A 165 19.22 -2.11 -0.66
N ILE A 166 18.43 -1.20 -0.11
CA ILE A 166 18.85 0.17 0.23
C ILE A 166 19.24 0.26 1.70
N ILE A 167 18.60 -0.55 2.56
CA ILE A 167 18.81 -0.57 4.00
C ILE A 167 19.53 -1.86 4.38
N GLY A 168 20.82 -1.73 4.68
CA GLY A 168 21.66 -2.85 5.07
C GLY A 168 21.70 -3.08 6.58
N LYS A 169 22.06 -4.31 6.98
CA LYS A 169 22.22 -4.70 8.37
C LYS A 169 23.13 -3.74 9.17
N GLY A 170 24.27 -3.36 8.58
CA GLY A 170 25.23 -2.47 9.24
C GLY A 170 24.66 -1.07 9.53
N MET A 171 23.80 -0.55 8.67
CA MET A 171 23.11 0.74 8.89
C MET A 171 22.17 0.65 10.08
N VAL A 172 21.34 -0.39 10.13
CA VAL A 172 20.37 -0.61 11.22
C VAL A 172 21.10 -0.85 12.55
N GLU A 173 22.17 -1.62 12.53
CA GLU A 173 22.99 -1.90 13.72
C GLU A 173 23.60 -0.60 14.31
N ARG A 174 24.13 0.29 13.47
CA ARG A 174 24.63 1.61 13.90
C ARG A 174 23.49 2.47 14.46
N ALA A 175 22.36 2.49 13.78
CA ALA A 175 21.19 3.23 14.23
C ALA A 175 20.70 2.75 15.59
N LEU A 176 20.55 1.43 15.80
CA LEU A 176 20.15 0.85 17.08
C LEU A 176 21.11 1.22 18.20
N LYS A 177 22.43 1.15 17.98
CA LYS A 177 23.43 1.60 18.96
C LYS A 177 23.25 3.07 19.33
N ALA A 178 23.08 3.95 18.34
CA ALA A 178 22.86 5.39 18.56
C ALA A 178 21.55 5.67 19.32
N ARG A 179 20.55 4.83 19.14
CA ARG A 179 19.23 4.87 19.82
C ARG A 179 19.24 4.22 21.21
N ARG A 180 20.37 3.79 21.73
CA ARG A 180 20.46 3.01 22.98
C ARG A 180 19.61 1.75 22.96
N ASN A 181 19.57 1.08 21.80
CA ASN A 181 18.79 -0.13 21.53
C ASN A 181 17.28 0.01 21.72
N GLN A 182 16.73 1.21 21.57
CA GLN A 182 15.27 1.38 21.47
C GLN A 182 14.74 0.61 20.25
N PRO A 183 13.56 -0.01 20.36
CA PRO A 183 13.01 -0.83 19.28
C PRO A 183 12.81 -0.03 18.00
N MET A 184 12.98 -0.73 16.88
CA MET A 184 12.80 -0.20 15.52
C MET A 184 11.93 -1.17 14.74
N LEU A 185 10.83 -0.68 14.17
CA LEU A 185 9.96 -1.43 13.28
C LEU A 185 10.33 -1.12 11.83
N LEU A 186 10.63 -2.15 11.05
CA LEU A 186 10.88 -2.05 9.62
C LEU A 186 9.80 -2.84 8.86
N VAL A 187 9.12 -2.18 7.94
CA VAL A 187 8.09 -2.77 7.08
C VAL A 187 8.55 -2.62 5.63
N ASP A 188 9.00 -3.72 5.05
CA ASP A 188 9.49 -3.78 3.68
C ASP A 188 8.42 -4.33 2.75
N ILE A 189 7.81 -3.44 1.98
CA ILE A 189 6.77 -3.76 1.00
C ILE A 189 7.26 -3.64 -0.44
N ALA A 190 8.58 -3.52 -0.63
CA ALA A 190 9.20 -3.46 -1.94
C ALA A 190 9.34 -4.87 -2.56
N VAL A 191 9.28 -4.92 -3.88
CA VAL A 191 9.60 -6.09 -4.68
C VAL A 191 10.48 -5.63 -5.86
N PRO A 192 11.77 -6.00 -5.87
CA PRO A 192 12.56 -6.73 -4.87
C PRO A 192 12.65 -5.99 -3.51
N ARG A 193 13.11 -6.68 -2.47
CA ARG A 193 13.20 -6.13 -1.12
C ARG A 193 14.20 -4.98 -1.00
N ASP A 194 13.79 -3.94 -0.28
CA ASP A 194 14.62 -2.77 0.04
C ASP A 194 15.50 -2.98 1.28
N VAL A 195 15.14 -3.93 2.16
CA VAL A 195 15.83 -4.20 3.43
C VAL A 195 16.51 -5.57 3.37
N GLU A 196 17.78 -5.62 3.77
CA GLU A 196 18.51 -6.89 3.87
C GLU A 196 17.82 -7.82 4.89
N PRO A 197 17.58 -9.11 4.56
CA PRO A 197 16.94 -10.07 5.47
C PRO A 197 17.66 -10.24 6.80
N GLU A 198 18.98 -10.04 6.83
CA GLU A 198 19.84 -10.12 8.00
C GLU A 198 19.49 -9.09 9.09
N VAL A 199 18.78 -8.01 8.72
CA VAL A 199 18.24 -7.01 9.68
C VAL A 199 17.31 -7.69 10.68
N GLY A 200 16.50 -8.65 10.24
CA GLY A 200 15.58 -9.40 11.10
C GLY A 200 16.27 -10.25 12.18
N LYS A 201 17.61 -10.43 12.12
CA LYS A 201 18.39 -11.13 13.13
C LYS A 201 18.92 -10.21 14.24
N LEU A 202 18.76 -8.90 14.09
CA LEU A 202 19.20 -7.93 15.07
C LEU A 202 18.18 -7.86 16.23
N ALA A 203 18.69 -7.88 17.46
CA ALA A 203 17.87 -7.59 18.62
C ALA A 203 17.29 -6.18 18.53
N ASN A 204 16.01 -6.03 18.86
CA ASN A 204 15.26 -4.76 18.79
C ASN A 204 15.02 -4.19 17.37
N ALA A 205 15.30 -4.96 16.29
CA ALA A 205 14.84 -4.68 14.94
C ALA A 205 13.71 -5.67 14.60
N TYR A 206 12.52 -5.16 14.35
CA TYR A 206 11.34 -5.93 13.99
C TYR A 206 11.09 -5.75 12.50
N LEU A 207 11.57 -6.70 11.69
CA LEU A 207 11.45 -6.66 10.22
C LEU A 207 10.24 -7.50 9.78
N TYR A 208 9.33 -6.86 9.06
CA TYR A 208 8.19 -7.49 8.40
C TYR A 208 8.22 -7.20 6.90
N SER A 209 8.03 -8.24 6.12
CA SER A 209 7.89 -8.16 4.66
C SER A 209 6.42 -8.06 4.28
N VAL A 210 6.16 -7.86 2.97
CA VAL A 210 4.79 -7.90 2.42
C VAL A 210 4.10 -9.24 2.72
N ASP A 211 4.84 -10.35 2.71
CA ASP A 211 4.31 -11.69 3.00
C ASP A 211 3.89 -11.83 4.47
N ASP A 212 4.66 -11.24 5.39
CA ASP A 212 4.32 -11.23 6.82
C ASP A 212 3.07 -10.40 7.10
N LEU A 213 2.93 -9.26 6.39
CA LEU A 213 1.73 -8.42 6.48
C LEU A 213 0.48 -9.14 6.01
N GLN A 214 0.61 -10.05 5.03
CA GLN A 214 -0.51 -10.87 4.54
C GLN A 214 -1.13 -11.72 5.65
N ASN A 215 -0.28 -12.32 6.50
CA ASN A 215 -0.75 -13.14 7.62
C ASN A 215 -1.53 -12.29 8.63
N ILE A 216 -1.09 -11.06 8.87
CA ILE A 216 -1.77 -10.10 9.76
C ILE A 216 -3.11 -9.66 9.15
N ILE A 217 -3.13 -9.41 7.85
CA ILE A 217 -4.32 -9.04 7.11
C ILE A 217 -5.32 -10.20 7.07
N GLN A 218 -4.87 -11.42 6.86
CA GLN A 218 -5.74 -12.61 6.84
C GLN A 218 -6.39 -12.87 8.21
N HIS A 219 -5.71 -12.59 9.30
CA HIS A 219 -6.28 -12.74 10.63
C HIS A 219 -7.46 -11.77 10.88
N ASN A 220 -7.42 -10.59 10.24
CA ASN A 220 -8.52 -9.62 10.25
C ASN A 220 -9.61 -9.91 9.20
N LEU A 221 -9.42 -10.94 8.36
CA LEU A 221 -10.31 -11.29 7.24
C LEU A 221 -11.69 -11.83 7.67
N ALA A 222 -11.87 -12.28 8.90
CA ALA A 222 -13.19 -12.71 9.36
C ALA A 222 -14.23 -11.56 9.32
N GLN A 223 -13.81 -10.34 9.63
CA GLN A 223 -14.64 -9.14 9.49
C GLN A 223 -14.80 -8.71 8.02
N ARG A 224 -13.78 -8.97 7.19
CA ARG A 224 -13.78 -8.60 5.76
C ARG A 224 -14.60 -9.55 4.88
N LYS A 225 -14.83 -10.80 5.31
CA LYS A 225 -15.67 -11.74 4.55
C LYS A 225 -17.08 -11.22 4.35
N ALA A 226 -17.68 -10.58 5.35
CA ALA A 226 -19.02 -10.01 5.21
C ALA A 226 -19.04 -8.87 4.18
N ALA A 227 -18.04 -7.99 4.19
CA ALA A 227 -17.91 -6.91 3.21
C ALA A 227 -17.62 -7.44 1.79
N ALA A 228 -16.85 -8.51 1.66
CA ALA A 228 -16.60 -9.17 0.37
C ALA A 228 -17.87 -9.76 -0.21
N VAL A 229 -18.71 -10.42 0.59
CA VAL A 229 -20.01 -10.96 0.15
C VAL A 229 -20.94 -9.83 -0.34
N GLN A 230 -20.98 -8.70 0.36
CA GLN A 230 -21.76 -7.53 -0.11
C GLN A 230 -21.24 -6.98 -1.44
N ALA A 231 -19.91 -6.89 -1.60
CA ALA A 231 -19.29 -6.43 -2.83
C ALA A 231 -19.59 -7.37 -4.02
N GLU A 232 -19.55 -8.68 -3.80
CA GLU A 232 -19.91 -9.67 -4.82
C GLU A 232 -21.38 -9.54 -5.25
N SER A 233 -22.30 -9.33 -4.32
CA SER A 233 -23.71 -9.11 -4.64
C SER A 233 -23.96 -7.86 -5.51
N ILE A 234 -23.12 -6.84 -5.41
CA ILE A 234 -23.18 -5.66 -6.28
C ILE A 234 -22.70 -5.98 -7.69
N VAL A 235 -21.63 -6.78 -7.82
CA VAL A 235 -21.11 -7.26 -9.10
C VAL A 235 -22.18 -8.09 -9.80
N GLU A 236 -22.73 -9.11 -9.14
CA GLU A 236 -23.77 -10.00 -9.69
C GLU A 236 -25.01 -9.22 -10.17
N ARG A 237 -25.57 -8.35 -9.33
CA ARG A 237 -26.70 -7.50 -9.73
C ARG A 237 -26.39 -6.55 -10.90
N SER A 238 -25.12 -6.20 -11.08
CA SER A 238 -24.70 -5.36 -12.20
C SER A 238 -24.54 -6.14 -13.50
N GLU A 239 -24.24 -7.43 -13.42
CA GLU A 239 -24.25 -8.36 -14.54
C GLU A 239 -25.69 -8.66 -15.01
N GLU A 240 -26.61 -8.99 -14.10
CA GLU A 240 -28.02 -9.26 -14.41
C GLU A 240 -28.67 -8.10 -15.15
N ARG A 241 -28.41 -6.84 -14.75
CA ARG A 241 -28.90 -5.64 -15.42
C ARG A 241 -28.26 -5.39 -16.81
N ARG A 242 -27.25 -6.17 -17.18
CA ARG A 242 -26.61 -6.09 -18.50
C ARG A 242 -27.25 -7.05 -19.51
N VAL A 243 -27.78 -8.16 -19.02
CA VAL A 243 -28.33 -9.26 -19.84
C VAL A 243 -29.82 -9.06 -20.15
N GLY A 244 -30.53 -8.21 -19.43
CA GLY A 244 -31.90 -7.79 -19.73
C GLY A 244 -31.96 -6.46 -20.48
#